data_faaa7df9ec867da8824bdddc881eac3e
#
_entry.id   faaa7df9ec867da8824bdddc881eac3e
#
_cell.length_a   1.000
_cell.length_b   1.000
_cell.length_c   1.000
_cell.angle_alpha   90.00
_cell.angle_beta   90.00
_cell.angle_gamma   90.00
#
_symmetry.space_group_name_H-M   'P 1'
#
loop_
_entity.id
_entity.type
_entity.pdbx_description
1 polymer ?
#
loop_
_entity_poly.entity_id
_entity_poly.type
_entity_poly.pdbx_seq_one_letter_code
_entity_poly.pdbx_strand_id
1 'polypeptide(L)'
;MPNEAVYHVDGFPFNCLEKSDAKDWLGSRCLWGNKGTFGRVVIIAGSSGMAGAAYLSALAAYRTGAGLVDIVTPKCNRLVLQQLLPEAVLHCISEISEISKDEEQLAYLRNEVLPKAKAIVIGPGLSTDTLAKKLLDMVLEWNRSQNCPIVIDADALNLLAMRTNIDQ
;
A
#
# COMPACT_ATOMS: atom_id res chain seq x y z
N MET A 1 16.28 17.84 -21.89
CA MET A 1 16.52 16.46 -21.45
C MET A 1 17.47 16.55 -20.29
N PRO A 2 17.11 16.18 -19.05
CA PRO A 2 18.07 16.14 -17.96
C PRO A 2 19.11 15.07 -18.30
N ASN A 3 20.36 15.31 -17.89
CA ASN A 3 21.45 14.36 -18.02
C ASN A 3 21.10 13.10 -17.23
N GLU A 4 20.60 12.10 -17.91
CA GLU A 4 20.40 10.78 -17.32
C GLU A 4 21.79 10.15 -17.15
N ALA A 5 22.37 10.34 -15.97
CA ALA A 5 23.52 9.57 -15.57
C ALA A 5 23.08 8.10 -15.40
N VAL A 6 23.30 7.29 -16.41
CA VAL A 6 23.04 5.85 -16.34
C VAL A 6 24.20 5.20 -15.60
N TYR A 7 23.91 4.67 -14.43
CA TYR A 7 24.86 3.88 -13.66
C TYR A 7 24.71 2.40 -14.01
N HIS A 8 25.78 1.63 -13.91
CA HIS A 8 25.78 0.20 -14.14
C HIS A 8 26.25 -0.53 -12.88
N VAL A 9 25.41 -1.43 -12.37
CA VAL A 9 25.80 -2.37 -11.31
C VAL A 9 25.62 -3.77 -11.88
N ASP A 10 26.68 -4.57 -11.84
CA ASP A 10 26.70 -5.93 -12.39
C ASP A 10 26.19 -6.02 -13.85
N GLY A 11 26.45 -4.97 -14.65
CA GLY A 11 26.02 -4.89 -16.05
C GLY A 11 24.57 -4.44 -16.28
N PHE A 12 23.79 -4.20 -15.23
CA PHE A 12 22.43 -3.68 -15.35
C PHE A 12 22.42 -2.15 -15.27
N PRO A 13 21.79 -1.45 -16.24
CA PRO A 13 21.64 0.00 -16.19
C PRO A 13 20.58 0.38 -15.15
N PHE A 14 20.85 1.40 -14.35
CA PHE A 14 19.87 2.02 -13.48
C PHE A 14 20.06 3.53 -13.43
N ASN A 15 18.97 4.25 -13.22
CA ASN A 15 18.98 5.70 -13.08
C ASN A 15 18.99 6.05 -11.58
N CYS A 16 19.92 6.93 -11.18
CA CYS A 16 19.92 7.49 -9.85
C CYS A 16 18.90 8.63 -9.81
N LEU A 17 17.96 8.57 -8.86
CA LEU A 17 17.01 9.64 -8.67
C LEU A 17 17.68 10.82 -7.97
N GLU A 18 17.58 11.99 -8.57
CA GLU A 18 18.07 13.23 -8.00
C GLU A 18 16.94 14.02 -7.33
N LYS A 19 17.31 15.00 -6.51
CA LYS A 19 16.35 15.87 -5.83
C LYS A 19 15.48 16.69 -6.80
N SER A 20 15.99 17.00 -7.98
CA SER A 20 15.27 17.63 -9.08
C SER A 20 14.11 16.80 -9.57
N ASP A 21 14.32 15.48 -9.79
CA ASP A 21 13.30 14.58 -10.29
C ASP A 21 12.11 14.49 -9.33
N ALA A 22 12.39 14.38 -8.03
CA ALA A 22 11.34 14.36 -7.00
C ALA A 22 10.50 15.67 -6.99
N LYS A 23 11.13 16.82 -7.27
CA LYS A 23 10.43 18.10 -7.34
C LYS A 23 9.48 18.17 -8.54
N ASP A 24 9.90 17.64 -9.67
CA ASP A 24 9.10 17.64 -10.89
C ASP A 24 7.90 16.68 -10.77
N TRP A 25 8.07 15.53 -10.09
CA TRP A 25 6.99 14.56 -9.86
C TRP A 25 5.94 15.04 -8.86
N LEU A 26 6.35 15.74 -7.82
CA LEU A 26 5.42 16.20 -6.77
C LEU A 26 4.55 17.39 -7.21
N GLY A 27 4.96 18.11 -8.24
CA GLY A 27 4.24 19.29 -8.76
C GLY A 27 3.96 20.38 -7.73
N SER A 28 3.23 21.40 -8.12
CA SER A 28 2.78 22.44 -7.21
C SER A 28 1.45 22.07 -6.54
N ARG A 29 1.38 22.20 -5.22
CA ARG A 29 0.15 21.91 -4.47
C ARG A 29 -0.86 23.05 -4.64
N CYS A 30 -2.09 22.70 -5.03
CA CYS A 30 -3.18 23.68 -5.14
C CYS A 30 -3.50 24.27 -3.75
N LEU A 31 -3.45 25.60 -3.61
CA LEU A 31 -3.73 26.30 -2.35
C LEU A 31 -5.17 26.12 -1.86
N TRP A 32 -6.11 25.92 -2.77
CA TRP A 32 -7.54 25.74 -2.49
C TRP A 32 -7.96 24.26 -2.45
N GLY A 33 -6.99 23.35 -2.54
CA GLY A 33 -7.24 21.92 -2.49
C GLY A 33 -7.67 21.46 -1.09
N ASN A 34 -8.60 20.51 -1.04
CA ASN A 34 -9.01 19.82 0.18
C ASN A 34 -8.48 18.38 0.18
N LYS A 35 -8.70 17.65 1.28
CA LYS A 35 -8.24 16.24 1.41
C LYS A 35 -8.72 15.33 0.26
N GLY A 36 -9.89 15.57 -0.30
CA GLY A 36 -10.41 14.81 -1.44
C GLY A 36 -9.67 15.11 -2.74
N THR A 37 -9.22 16.35 -2.94
CA THR A 37 -8.44 16.79 -4.12
C THR A 37 -7.11 16.03 -4.23
N PHE A 38 -6.46 15.79 -3.08
CA PHE A 38 -5.14 15.15 -3.03
C PHE A 38 -5.20 13.61 -3.00
N GLY A 39 -6.39 13.06 -3.16
CA GLY A 39 -6.60 11.63 -3.30
C GLY A 39 -6.46 10.83 -1.99
N ARG A 40 -6.78 9.55 -2.11
CA ARG A 40 -6.75 8.58 -1.02
C ARG A 40 -5.79 7.45 -1.38
N VAL A 41 -4.89 7.12 -0.48
CA VAL A 41 -4.01 5.96 -0.58
C VAL A 41 -4.51 4.88 0.38
N VAL A 42 -4.72 3.66 -0.11
CA VAL A 42 -5.04 2.50 0.72
C VAL A 42 -3.75 1.69 0.91
N ILE A 43 -3.38 1.44 2.15
CA ILE A 43 -2.17 0.73 2.53
C ILE A 43 -2.55 -0.55 3.26
N ILE A 44 -2.22 -1.69 2.68
CA ILE A 44 -2.45 -3.02 3.23
C ILE A 44 -1.10 -3.53 3.75
N ALA A 45 -0.87 -3.36 5.04
CA ALA A 45 0.45 -3.51 5.63
C ALA A 45 0.40 -3.85 7.12
N GLY A 46 1.49 -4.39 7.61
CA GLY A 46 1.64 -4.76 9.01
C GLY A 46 1.03 -6.12 9.32
N SER A 47 1.72 -6.86 10.16
CA SER A 47 1.27 -8.07 10.84
C SER A 47 1.54 -7.94 12.33
N SER A 48 1.29 -8.99 13.11
CA SER A 48 1.64 -8.99 14.54
C SER A 48 3.13 -8.71 14.73
N GLY A 49 3.46 -7.67 15.50
CA GLY A 49 4.84 -7.20 15.69
C GLY A 49 5.41 -6.30 14.58
N MET A 50 4.68 -6.06 13.48
CA MET A 50 5.13 -5.28 12.32
C MET A 50 4.31 -4.00 12.08
N ALA A 51 3.72 -3.42 13.13
CA ALA A 51 2.98 -2.14 13.05
C ALA A 51 3.82 -0.99 12.48
N GLY A 52 5.15 -1.03 12.72
CA GLY A 52 6.08 -0.02 12.22
C GLY A 52 6.13 0.07 10.69
N ALA A 53 6.01 -1.05 9.98
CA ALA A 53 6.00 -1.06 8.52
C ALA A 53 4.76 -0.35 7.96
N ALA A 54 3.58 -0.61 8.54
CA ALA A 54 2.34 0.09 8.21
C ALA A 54 2.43 1.60 8.52
N TYR A 55 2.99 1.94 9.68
CA TYR A 55 3.21 3.34 10.08
C TYR A 55 4.12 4.09 9.10
N LEU A 56 5.29 3.54 8.77
CA LEU A 56 6.26 4.19 7.90
C LEU A 56 5.70 4.40 6.49
N SER A 57 4.99 3.40 5.95
CA SER A 57 4.33 3.50 4.65
C SER A 57 3.26 4.60 4.64
N ALA A 58 2.43 4.66 5.68
CA ALA A 58 1.38 5.66 5.81
C ALA A 58 1.93 7.08 6.02
N LEU A 59 2.96 7.21 6.86
CA LEU A 59 3.65 8.49 7.08
C LEU A 59 4.29 9.00 5.79
N ALA A 60 4.91 8.12 5.00
CA ALA A 60 5.48 8.46 3.70
C ALA A 60 4.39 8.97 2.73
N ALA A 61 3.23 8.30 2.67
CA ALA A 61 2.11 8.73 1.85
C ALA A 61 1.61 10.14 2.23
N TYR A 62 1.47 10.44 3.54
CA TYR A 62 1.12 11.79 3.97
C TYR A 62 2.20 12.82 3.64
N ARG A 63 3.48 12.49 3.86
CA ARG A 63 4.60 13.40 3.58
C ARG A 63 4.77 13.71 2.09
N THR A 64 4.38 12.78 1.22
CA THR A 64 4.37 13.02 -0.23
C THR A 64 3.11 13.73 -0.71
N GLY A 65 2.13 13.95 0.18
CA GLY A 65 0.99 14.83 -0.10
C GLY A 65 -0.36 14.15 -0.27
N ALA A 66 -0.49 12.87 0.09
CA ALA A 66 -1.80 12.20 0.10
C ALA A 66 -2.80 12.96 0.99
N GLY A 67 -4.02 13.14 0.50
CA GLY A 67 -5.07 13.83 1.24
C GLY A 67 -5.71 12.98 2.32
N LEU A 68 -5.78 11.67 2.08
CA LEU A 68 -6.32 10.66 2.99
C LEU A 68 -5.48 9.39 2.90
N VAL A 69 -5.26 8.74 4.02
CA VAL A 69 -4.60 7.44 4.09
C VAL A 69 -5.47 6.48 4.90
N ASP A 70 -5.82 5.37 4.27
CA ASP A 70 -6.50 4.26 4.91
C ASP A 70 -5.50 3.12 5.11
N ILE A 71 -5.43 2.57 6.31
CA ILE A 71 -4.54 1.47 6.64
C ILE A 71 -5.38 0.22 6.94
N VAL A 72 -5.20 -0.82 6.15
CA VAL A 72 -5.72 -2.17 6.41
C VAL A 72 -4.64 -2.95 7.14
N THR A 73 -4.93 -3.35 8.37
CA THR A 73 -3.94 -3.97 9.27
C THR A 73 -4.62 -4.87 10.30
N PRO A 74 -3.90 -5.84 10.89
CA PRO A 74 -4.44 -6.62 11.99
C PRO A 74 -4.86 -5.77 13.19
N LYS A 75 -5.87 -6.25 13.92
CA LYS A 75 -6.47 -5.54 15.06
C LYS A 75 -5.46 -5.24 16.19
N CYS A 76 -4.42 -6.07 16.36
CA CYS A 76 -3.37 -5.86 17.35
C CYS A 76 -2.60 -4.54 17.13
N ASN A 77 -2.49 -4.07 15.89
CA ASN A 77 -1.77 -2.85 15.54
C ASN A 77 -2.57 -1.57 15.79
N ARG A 78 -3.89 -1.68 16.06
CA ARG A 78 -4.80 -0.54 16.13
C ARG A 78 -4.33 0.55 17.09
N LEU A 79 -4.05 0.20 18.34
CA LEU A 79 -3.73 1.20 19.38
C LEU A 79 -2.44 1.94 19.05
N VAL A 80 -1.41 1.21 18.61
CA VAL A 80 -0.12 1.80 18.24
C VAL A 80 -0.28 2.76 17.08
N LEU A 81 -0.98 2.34 16.01
CA LEU A 81 -1.16 3.18 14.83
C LEU A 81 -2.03 4.40 15.10
N GLN A 82 -3.07 4.29 15.91
CA GLN A 82 -3.89 5.45 16.29
C GLN A 82 -3.12 6.47 17.14
N GLN A 83 -2.14 6.03 17.93
CA GLN A 83 -1.28 6.94 18.70
C GLN A 83 -0.23 7.61 17.81
N LEU A 84 0.39 6.87 16.89
CA LEU A 84 1.47 7.36 16.04
C LEU A 84 0.98 8.19 14.84
N LEU A 85 -0.21 7.90 14.32
CA LEU A 85 -0.77 8.53 13.12
C LEU A 85 -2.30 8.67 13.25
N PRO A 86 -2.77 9.55 14.16
CA PRO A 86 -4.20 9.69 14.47
C PRO A 86 -5.05 10.16 13.29
N GLU A 87 -4.45 10.79 12.28
CA GLU A 87 -5.12 11.23 11.06
C GLU A 87 -5.45 10.10 10.07
N ALA A 88 -4.83 8.92 10.21
CA ALA A 88 -5.10 7.77 9.33
C ALA A 88 -6.39 7.05 9.72
N VAL A 89 -7.13 6.59 8.70
CA VAL A 89 -8.31 5.74 8.90
C VAL A 89 -7.85 4.28 8.98
N LEU A 90 -8.23 3.59 10.07
CA LEU A 90 -7.84 2.20 10.27
C LEU A 90 -8.98 1.23 9.95
N HIS A 91 -8.73 0.29 9.06
CA HIS A 91 -9.56 -0.87 8.78
C HIS A 91 -8.90 -2.10 9.40
N CYS A 92 -9.35 -2.42 10.61
CA CYS A 92 -8.76 -3.50 11.38
C CYS A 92 -9.37 -4.85 10.99
N ILE A 93 -8.53 -5.77 10.56
CA ILE A 93 -8.90 -7.14 10.21
C ILE A 93 -8.59 -8.10 11.37
N SER A 94 -9.37 -9.18 11.47
CA SER A 94 -9.16 -10.22 12.48
C SER A 94 -7.96 -11.08 12.08
N GLU A 95 -7.13 -11.44 13.05
CA GLU A 95 -6.01 -12.37 12.87
C GLU A 95 -6.47 -13.84 12.96
N ILE A 96 -7.68 -14.07 13.49
CA ILE A 96 -8.22 -15.42 13.65
C ILE A 96 -8.92 -15.79 12.36
N SER A 97 -8.35 -16.75 11.66
CA SER A 97 -8.89 -17.33 10.42
C SER A 97 -10.14 -18.16 10.73
N GLU A 98 -11.28 -17.50 10.93
CA GLU A 98 -12.58 -18.11 10.79
C GLU A 98 -13.04 -17.84 9.35
N ILE A 99 -13.17 -18.85 8.54
CA ILE A 99 -13.42 -18.75 7.08
C ILE A 99 -14.57 -17.79 6.74
N SER A 100 -15.65 -17.83 7.52
CA SER A 100 -16.82 -16.96 7.32
C SER A 100 -16.53 -15.47 7.59
N LYS A 101 -15.71 -15.18 8.60
CA LYS A 101 -15.32 -13.79 8.94
C LYS A 101 -14.29 -13.23 7.98
N ASP A 102 -13.39 -14.06 7.46
CA ASP A 102 -12.43 -13.66 6.45
C ASP A 102 -13.16 -13.20 5.17
N GLU A 103 -14.16 -13.97 4.71
CA GLU A 103 -14.93 -13.63 3.52
C GLU A 103 -15.71 -12.32 3.68
N GLU A 104 -16.34 -12.09 4.84
CA GLU A 104 -17.06 -10.84 5.14
C GLU A 104 -16.10 -9.64 5.17
N GLN A 105 -14.94 -9.78 5.80
CA GLN A 105 -13.92 -8.73 5.86
C GLN A 105 -13.35 -8.42 4.48
N LEU A 106 -13.03 -9.44 3.69
CA LEU A 106 -12.54 -9.26 2.31
C LEU A 106 -13.62 -8.60 1.42
N ALA A 107 -14.87 -8.98 1.56
CA ALA A 107 -15.98 -8.35 0.84
C ALA A 107 -16.13 -6.87 1.23
N TYR A 108 -16.03 -6.54 2.51
CA TYR A 108 -16.03 -5.15 2.98
C TYR A 108 -14.87 -4.35 2.37
N LEU A 109 -13.66 -4.87 2.41
CA LEU A 109 -12.50 -4.19 1.83
C LEU A 109 -12.67 -3.97 0.32
N ARG A 110 -13.12 -5.01 -0.40
CA ARG A 110 -13.33 -4.99 -1.83
C ARG A 110 -14.40 -3.97 -2.26
N ASN A 111 -15.50 -3.87 -1.50
CA ASN A 111 -16.67 -3.09 -1.90
C ASN A 111 -16.68 -1.67 -1.33
N GLU A 112 -16.10 -1.46 -0.13
CA GLU A 112 -16.21 -0.21 0.60
C GLU A 112 -14.89 0.57 0.73
N VAL A 113 -13.75 -0.11 0.67
CA VAL A 113 -12.44 0.53 0.90
C VAL A 113 -11.70 0.74 -0.41
N LEU A 114 -11.45 -0.33 -1.17
CA LEU A 114 -10.68 -0.26 -2.42
C LEU A 114 -11.27 0.69 -3.47
N PRO A 115 -12.60 0.81 -3.67
CA PRO A 115 -13.16 1.72 -4.67
C PRO A 115 -12.86 3.21 -4.41
N LYS A 116 -12.48 3.56 -3.20
CA LYS A 116 -12.11 4.93 -2.82
C LYS A 116 -10.64 5.24 -3.06
N ALA A 117 -9.82 4.24 -3.36
CA ALA A 117 -8.38 4.38 -3.55
C ALA A 117 -8.03 5.10 -4.86
N LYS A 118 -7.06 5.98 -4.80
CA LYS A 118 -6.37 6.53 -5.98
C LYS A 118 -5.00 5.85 -6.20
N ALA A 119 -4.49 5.20 -5.18
CA ALA A 119 -3.35 4.30 -5.24
C ALA A 119 -3.44 3.29 -4.09
N ILE A 120 -2.83 2.13 -4.28
CA ILE A 120 -2.77 1.07 -3.27
C ILE A 120 -1.30 0.74 -3.01
N VAL A 121 -0.96 0.51 -1.75
CA VAL A 121 0.32 -0.07 -1.33
C VAL A 121 0.01 -1.38 -0.62
N ILE A 122 0.66 -2.47 -1.01
CA ILE A 122 0.46 -3.77 -0.36
C ILE A 122 1.80 -4.47 -0.14
N GLY A 123 1.99 -5.02 1.07
CA GLY A 123 3.08 -5.92 1.39
C GLY A 123 4.00 -5.53 2.54
N PRO A 124 4.27 -4.24 2.83
CA PRO A 124 5.19 -3.90 3.90
C PRO A 124 4.81 -4.53 5.25
N GLY A 125 5.61 -5.50 5.72
CA GLY A 125 5.38 -6.22 6.97
C GLY A 125 4.06 -7.00 7.03
N LEU A 126 3.54 -7.43 5.88
CA LEU A 126 2.22 -8.09 5.76
C LEU A 126 2.24 -9.54 6.26
N SER A 127 3.42 -10.18 6.33
CA SER A 127 3.57 -11.63 6.48
C SER A 127 3.29 -12.38 5.15
N THR A 128 3.55 -13.68 5.17
CA THR A 128 3.28 -14.59 4.03
C THR A 128 2.25 -15.66 4.40
N ASP A 129 1.44 -15.40 5.41
CA ASP A 129 0.41 -16.34 5.88
C ASP A 129 -0.80 -16.40 4.93
N THR A 130 -1.77 -17.24 5.29
CA THR A 130 -2.96 -17.46 4.47
C THR A 130 -3.80 -16.20 4.29
N LEU A 131 -3.89 -15.34 5.32
CA LEU A 131 -4.66 -14.10 5.24
C LEU A 131 -3.97 -13.08 4.33
N ALA A 132 -2.65 -12.94 4.45
CA ALA A 132 -1.84 -12.09 3.57
C ALA A 132 -1.99 -12.50 2.10
N LYS A 133 -1.99 -13.82 1.82
CA LYS A 133 -2.23 -14.35 0.48
C LYS A 133 -3.63 -13.99 -0.03
N LYS A 134 -4.68 -14.19 0.78
CA LYS A 134 -6.06 -13.82 0.41
C LYS A 134 -6.20 -12.32 0.13
N LEU A 135 -5.56 -11.47 0.93
CA LEU A 135 -5.57 -10.02 0.71
C LEU A 135 -4.90 -9.64 -0.61
N LEU A 136 -3.74 -10.23 -0.92
CA LEU A 136 -3.05 -9.99 -2.17
C LEU A 136 -3.88 -10.47 -3.37
N ASP A 137 -4.45 -11.68 -3.30
CA ASP A 137 -5.30 -12.24 -4.35
C ASP A 137 -6.52 -11.35 -4.61
N MET A 138 -7.20 -10.91 -3.55
CA MET A 138 -8.34 -9.99 -3.63
C MET A 138 -7.98 -8.66 -4.31
N VAL A 139 -6.86 -8.04 -3.92
CA VAL A 139 -6.43 -6.75 -4.48
C VAL A 139 -6.10 -6.90 -5.96
N LEU A 140 -5.36 -7.93 -6.35
CA LEU A 140 -4.98 -8.14 -7.74
C LEU A 140 -6.19 -8.46 -8.62
N GLU A 141 -7.11 -9.29 -8.13
CA GLU A 141 -8.36 -9.60 -8.85
C GLU A 141 -9.23 -8.35 -9.02
N TRP A 142 -9.43 -7.58 -7.93
CA TRP A 142 -10.18 -6.33 -7.98
C TRP A 142 -9.56 -5.35 -8.99
N ASN A 143 -8.24 -5.23 -9.02
CA ASN A 143 -7.55 -4.27 -9.87
C ASN A 143 -7.55 -4.62 -11.35
N ARG A 144 -7.83 -5.86 -11.74
CA ARG A 144 -7.93 -6.26 -13.16
C ARG A 144 -8.92 -5.39 -13.95
N SER A 145 -9.98 -4.90 -13.28
CA SER A 145 -11.02 -4.06 -13.89
C SER A 145 -10.92 -2.57 -13.55
N GLN A 146 -10.12 -2.20 -12.55
CA GLN A 146 -10.09 -0.82 -12.02
C GLN A 146 -8.91 0.01 -12.50
N ASN A 147 -7.81 -0.65 -12.90
CA ASN A 147 -6.57 -0.01 -13.33
C ASN A 147 -6.03 1.04 -12.34
N CYS A 148 -6.19 0.77 -11.03
CA CYS A 148 -5.66 1.60 -9.96
C CYS A 148 -4.15 1.36 -9.81
N PRO A 149 -3.30 2.39 -9.70
CA PRO A 149 -1.88 2.21 -9.43
C PRO A 149 -1.63 1.41 -8.14
N ILE A 150 -0.81 0.37 -8.21
CA ILE A 150 -0.44 -0.48 -7.05
C ILE A 150 1.08 -0.49 -6.89
N VAL A 151 1.54 -0.25 -5.67
CA VAL A 151 2.90 -0.55 -5.22
C VAL A 151 2.88 -1.88 -4.48
N ILE A 152 3.62 -2.85 -4.99
CA ILE A 152 3.78 -4.18 -4.38
C ILE A 152 5.20 -4.26 -3.82
N ASP A 153 5.34 -4.53 -2.52
CA ASP A 153 6.62 -4.52 -1.83
C ASP A 153 6.74 -5.66 -0.82
N ALA A 154 7.97 -5.93 -0.40
CA ALA A 154 8.32 -6.85 0.69
C ALA A 154 7.57 -8.20 0.60
N ASP A 155 6.73 -8.51 1.61
CA ASP A 155 6.06 -9.82 1.72
C ASP A 155 5.07 -10.08 0.58
N ALA A 156 4.48 -9.06 -0.03
CA ALA A 156 3.65 -9.26 -1.21
C ALA A 156 4.47 -9.70 -2.43
N LEU A 157 5.71 -9.23 -2.59
CA LEU A 157 6.63 -9.74 -3.62
C LEU A 157 7.02 -11.20 -3.33
N ASN A 158 7.29 -11.54 -2.05
CA ASN A 158 7.56 -12.91 -1.66
C ASN A 158 6.38 -13.84 -2.00
N LEU A 159 5.15 -13.41 -1.70
CA LEU A 159 3.93 -14.14 -2.04
C LEU A 159 3.75 -14.32 -3.55
N LEU A 160 4.08 -13.31 -4.36
CA LEU A 160 4.05 -13.42 -5.82
C LEU A 160 5.09 -14.42 -6.32
N ALA A 161 6.31 -14.38 -5.78
CA ALA A 161 7.38 -15.31 -6.15
C ALA A 161 7.03 -16.78 -5.82
N MET A 162 6.20 -17.01 -4.82
CA MET A 162 5.71 -18.36 -4.44
C MET A 162 4.61 -18.90 -5.38
N ARG A 163 4.07 -18.08 -6.29
CA ARG A 163 3.05 -18.53 -7.24
C ARG A 163 3.71 -19.33 -8.35
N THR A 164 3.13 -20.49 -8.66
CA THR A 164 3.62 -21.37 -9.74
C THR A 164 3.30 -20.87 -11.16
N ASN A 165 2.45 -19.84 -11.28
CA ASN A 165 2.00 -19.27 -12.55
C ASN A 165 2.07 -17.73 -12.48
N ILE A 166 3.26 -17.16 -12.68
CA ILE A 166 3.45 -15.69 -12.74
C ILE A 166 2.95 -15.12 -14.09
N ASP A 167 2.76 -15.98 -15.11
CA ASP A 167 2.43 -15.60 -16.49
C ASP A 167 0.91 -15.53 -16.80
N GLN A 168 0.03 -15.46 -15.79
CA GLN A 168 -1.42 -15.35 -16.02
C GLN A 168 -1.97 -14.00 -15.53
#